data_10513c7c96c54592ae500754d8688bf0
#
_entry.id   10513c7c96c54592ae500754d8688bf0
#
_cell.length_a   1.000
_cell.length_b   1.000
_cell.length_c   1.000
_cell.angle_alpha   90.00
_cell.angle_beta   90.00
_cell.angle_gamma   90.00
#
_symmetry.space_group_name_H-M   'P 1'
#
loop_
_entity.id
_entity.type
_entity.pdbx_description
1 polymer ?
#
loop_
_entity_poly.entity_id
_entity_poly.type
_entity_poly.pdbx_seq_one_letter_code
_entity_poly.pdbx_strand_id
1 'polypeptide(L)'
;MNKINLGPKKVYAIASVLIVAMLVPSLVLASHGGSSSPELNVVGHLSAADMGIPFGENITDVWAYGNYAYLGTFDDTACSLDFTGVHIADISDPAAPAQVGFIPAKPGTRNNDVKVAHLETPYFSGEILVASNEPCGSVFLPRLQANGVAAIPGKGGVAIWDVTEPTEPKALKQNFLGFPVHNTYIWQQGDNAYMLVVDDVNVQDVHIVDITKPNSPKEIAVTGQLDWPSDIDNIGDGEVFLHDVWTQDNGGVVTAYLSYWDAGLVLLDVTDPANPVFLGDSDYPDPDPLSGEAPEGNSHVAVPNADGSRVLMGDEDFAAGSLTTFEFDGTEYPATEGGFTPPVFTLPGAMFSGPVHWTGGEGCTTGEFDRAANPGEVALMQRGTCFFSTKAANAQALGYAGFIVANDAARGDALVTMSAGTDDVITIPGFFVGFSTGEIMKANEGGTLFTEGIFDGYGYLRLLDVSDPGNIVEVDEFATEGVFANPPIPGDRTMHNVVVDDGTRAYISWYAEGMRVVDFAEDNLTEVAHFVDTVDGSNFWGVYLHSHPNGNTYILGSDRSTGLWIFDTP
;
A
#
# COMPACT_ATOMS: atom_id res chain seq x y z
N MET A 1 -93.79 -19.88 -8.93
CA MET A 1 -93.06 -20.92 -8.18
C MET A 1 -92.18 -21.69 -9.16
N ASN A 2 -91.01 -21.30 -9.37
CA ASN A 2 -90.01 -22.11 -10.08
C ASN A 2 -88.65 -21.78 -9.52
N LYS A 3 -88.05 -22.74 -8.85
CA LYS A 3 -86.70 -22.68 -8.32
C LYS A 3 -85.69 -22.91 -9.48
N ILE A 4 -84.86 -21.93 -9.77
CA ILE A 4 -83.75 -22.08 -10.68
C ILE A 4 -82.55 -22.48 -9.84
N ASN A 5 -82.04 -23.66 -10.15
CA ASN A 5 -80.86 -24.26 -9.53
C ASN A 5 -79.62 -23.73 -10.26
N LEU A 6 -78.78 -22.93 -9.59
CA LEU A 6 -77.47 -22.45 -10.12
C LEU A 6 -76.36 -23.35 -9.60
N GLY A 7 -75.80 -24.12 -10.49
CA GLY A 7 -74.61 -24.95 -10.23
C GLY A 7 -73.37 -24.15 -9.88
N PRO A 8 -72.32 -24.76 -9.26
CA PRO A 8 -71.14 -24.05 -8.74
C PRO A 8 -70.23 -23.52 -9.86
N LYS A 9 -70.05 -22.19 -9.85
CA LYS A 9 -69.06 -21.55 -10.70
C LYS A 9 -67.64 -21.95 -10.24
N LYS A 10 -66.91 -22.62 -11.10
CA LYS A 10 -65.43 -22.83 -10.92
C LYS A 10 -64.74 -21.48 -11.03
N VAL A 11 -64.20 -21.02 -9.92
CA VAL A 11 -63.29 -19.87 -9.89
C VAL A 11 -61.92 -20.38 -10.29
N TYR A 12 -61.43 -20.00 -11.47
CA TYR A 12 -60.05 -20.17 -11.86
C TYR A 12 -59.26 -19.03 -11.20
N ALA A 13 -58.50 -19.36 -10.17
CA ALA A 13 -57.47 -18.46 -9.66
C ALA A 13 -56.35 -18.41 -10.68
N ILE A 14 -56.23 -17.29 -11.40
CA ILE A 14 -55.04 -16.96 -12.20
C ILE A 14 -53.98 -16.48 -11.19
N ALA A 15 -53.06 -17.36 -10.86
CA ALA A 15 -51.85 -16.97 -10.16
C ALA A 15 -50.99 -16.16 -11.13
N SER A 16 -51.08 -14.83 -11.03
CA SER A 16 -50.11 -13.95 -11.66
C SER A 16 -48.78 -14.13 -10.92
N VAL A 17 -47.90 -14.90 -11.49
CA VAL A 17 -46.47 -14.92 -11.08
C VAL A 17 -45.90 -13.57 -11.51
N LEU A 18 -45.83 -12.63 -10.60
CA LEU A 18 -44.94 -11.49 -10.74
C LEU A 18 -43.50 -12.05 -10.67
N ILE A 19 -42.90 -12.21 -11.83
CA ILE A 19 -41.43 -12.28 -11.93
C ILE A 19 -40.97 -10.86 -11.64
N VAL A 20 -40.63 -10.59 -10.38
CA VAL A 20 -39.74 -9.50 -10.04
C VAL A 20 -38.39 -9.94 -10.64
N ALA A 21 -38.08 -9.47 -11.83
CA ALA A 21 -36.73 -9.41 -12.27
C ALA A 21 -36.02 -8.47 -11.26
N MET A 22 -35.38 -9.04 -10.25
CA MET A 22 -34.28 -8.35 -9.62
C MET A 22 -33.34 -8.06 -10.78
N LEU A 23 -33.26 -6.81 -11.19
CA LEU A 23 -32.06 -6.24 -11.77
C LEU A 23 -31.03 -6.35 -10.64
N VAL A 24 -30.35 -7.47 -10.58
CA VAL A 24 -29.01 -7.49 -10.07
C VAL A 24 -28.32 -6.48 -10.98
N PRO A 25 -27.79 -5.35 -10.49
CA PRO A 25 -26.87 -4.61 -11.30
C PRO A 25 -25.86 -5.69 -11.73
N SER A 26 -25.75 -5.95 -13.01
CA SER A 26 -24.57 -6.59 -13.53
C SER A 26 -23.46 -5.64 -13.05
N LEU A 27 -22.73 -6.03 -12.01
CA LEU A 27 -21.36 -5.57 -11.89
C LEU A 27 -20.84 -5.80 -13.31
N VAL A 28 -20.61 -4.72 -14.03
CA VAL A 28 -19.67 -4.72 -15.11
C VAL A 28 -18.36 -4.87 -14.35
N LEU A 29 -17.99 -6.11 -14.06
CA LEU A 29 -16.63 -6.44 -13.73
C LEU A 29 -15.88 -5.90 -14.94
N ALA A 30 -15.27 -4.73 -14.79
CA ALA A 30 -14.26 -4.26 -15.72
C ALA A 30 -13.39 -5.48 -16.00
N SER A 31 -12.92 -5.64 -17.21
CA SER A 31 -12.22 -6.84 -17.67
C SER A 31 -11.04 -7.11 -16.73
N HIS A 32 -11.33 -7.80 -15.65
CA HIS A 32 -10.30 -8.22 -14.72
C HIS A 32 -9.39 -9.13 -15.49
N GLY A 33 -8.08 -8.79 -15.51
CA GLY A 33 -7.05 -9.59 -16.14
C GLY A 33 -7.13 -11.01 -15.63
N GLY A 34 -7.96 -11.79 -16.27
CA GLY A 34 -7.99 -13.22 -16.07
C GLY A 34 -6.79 -13.83 -16.75
N SER A 35 -6.54 -15.10 -16.49
CA SER A 35 -5.53 -15.96 -17.14
C SER A 35 -5.61 -16.03 -18.70
N SER A 36 -6.24 -15.05 -19.34
CA SER A 36 -6.47 -14.99 -20.79
C SER A 36 -5.56 -13.99 -21.52
N SER A 37 -4.89 -13.07 -20.81
CA SER A 37 -3.89 -12.19 -21.44
C SER A 37 -2.61 -12.97 -21.78
N PRO A 38 -1.83 -12.56 -22.78
CA PRO A 38 -0.55 -13.15 -23.10
C PRO A 38 0.43 -13.08 -21.92
N GLU A 39 1.23 -14.14 -21.75
CA GLU A 39 2.32 -14.12 -20.78
C GLU A 39 3.47 -13.25 -21.29
N LEU A 40 4.08 -12.44 -20.42
CA LEU A 40 5.28 -11.66 -20.73
C LEU A 40 6.46 -12.59 -21.02
N ASN A 41 7.23 -12.28 -22.05
CA ASN A 41 8.43 -13.03 -22.40
C ASN A 41 9.58 -12.66 -21.47
N VAL A 42 10.05 -13.62 -20.67
CA VAL A 42 11.25 -13.47 -19.82
C VAL A 42 12.48 -13.47 -20.72
N VAL A 43 13.25 -12.39 -20.71
CA VAL A 43 14.52 -12.25 -21.42
C VAL A 43 15.67 -12.73 -20.54
N GLY A 44 15.69 -12.35 -19.26
CA GLY A 44 16.74 -12.74 -18.32
C GLY A 44 16.30 -12.63 -16.87
N HIS A 45 17.07 -13.27 -16.00
CA HIS A 45 16.86 -13.27 -14.56
C HIS A 45 18.20 -13.34 -13.84
N LEU A 46 18.41 -12.45 -12.87
CA LEU A 46 19.54 -12.50 -11.93
C LEU A 46 18.98 -12.83 -10.54
N SER A 47 19.29 -14.04 -10.07
CA SER A 47 18.70 -14.50 -8.81
C SER A 47 19.25 -13.75 -7.60
N ALA A 48 18.42 -13.62 -6.54
CA ALA A 48 18.83 -13.07 -5.25
C ALA A 48 20.07 -13.81 -4.71
N ALA A 49 20.13 -15.13 -4.87
CA ALA A 49 21.26 -15.95 -4.43
C ALA A 49 22.56 -15.62 -5.19
N ASP A 50 22.51 -15.33 -6.50
CA ASP A 50 23.69 -14.91 -7.28
C ASP A 50 24.16 -13.50 -6.88
N MET A 51 23.29 -12.69 -6.31
CA MET A 51 23.61 -11.39 -5.71
C MET A 51 24.10 -11.50 -4.25
N GLY A 52 24.10 -12.70 -3.67
CA GLY A 52 24.46 -12.91 -2.28
C GLY A 52 23.39 -12.45 -1.28
N ILE A 53 22.18 -12.23 -1.73
CA ILE A 53 21.02 -11.86 -0.91
C ILE A 53 20.37 -13.15 -0.40
N PRO A 54 20.16 -13.31 0.93
CA PRO A 54 19.44 -14.47 1.46
C PRO A 54 18.02 -14.58 0.91
N PHE A 55 17.51 -15.79 0.84
CA PHE A 55 16.08 -15.99 0.52
C PHE A 55 15.20 -15.31 1.56
N GLY A 56 14.19 -14.58 1.09
CA GLY A 56 13.26 -13.82 1.91
C GLY A 56 12.86 -12.52 1.21
N GLU A 57 12.05 -11.72 1.84
CA GLU A 57 11.51 -10.46 1.31
C GLU A 57 12.51 -9.31 1.48
N ASN A 58 13.66 -9.38 0.80
CA ASN A 58 14.78 -8.49 1.04
C ASN A 58 15.03 -7.46 -0.07
N ILE A 59 14.57 -7.71 -1.31
CA ILE A 59 14.80 -6.80 -2.44
C ILE A 59 13.66 -5.77 -2.50
N THR A 60 14.02 -4.52 -2.82
CA THR A 60 13.09 -3.39 -2.91
C THR A 60 13.06 -2.80 -4.31
N ASP A 61 13.16 -1.50 -4.47
CA ASP A 61 13.02 -0.83 -5.75
C ASP A 61 14.11 -1.22 -6.77
N VAL A 62 13.80 -1.00 -8.04
CA VAL A 62 14.71 -1.18 -9.17
C VAL A 62 14.74 0.07 -10.04
N TRP A 63 15.94 0.49 -10.42
CA TRP A 63 16.16 1.54 -11.41
C TRP A 63 17.24 1.13 -12.39
N ALA A 64 17.32 1.76 -13.57
CA ALA A 64 18.37 1.46 -14.53
C ALA A 64 18.84 2.69 -15.30
N TYR A 65 20.11 2.68 -15.68
CA TYR A 65 20.69 3.64 -16.62
C TYR A 65 21.77 2.96 -17.47
N GLY A 66 21.76 3.22 -18.78
CA GLY A 66 22.72 2.61 -19.71
C GLY A 66 22.66 1.08 -19.67
N ASN A 67 23.78 0.45 -19.38
CA ASN A 67 23.89 -1.02 -19.30
C ASN A 67 23.79 -1.56 -17.87
N TYR A 68 23.27 -0.80 -16.92
CA TYR A 68 23.27 -1.20 -15.52
C TYR A 68 21.90 -1.03 -14.86
N ALA A 69 21.55 -2.00 -14.03
CA ALA A 69 20.40 -1.95 -13.13
C ALA A 69 20.86 -1.85 -11.68
N TYR A 70 20.08 -1.19 -10.85
CA TYR A 70 20.37 -0.90 -9.45
C TYR A 70 19.16 -1.35 -8.63
N LEU A 71 19.42 -2.16 -7.59
CA LEU A 71 18.37 -2.71 -6.73
C LEU A 71 18.63 -2.32 -5.29
N GLY A 72 17.63 -1.75 -4.64
CA GLY A 72 17.64 -1.52 -3.20
C GLY A 72 17.42 -2.82 -2.43
N THR A 73 17.83 -2.85 -1.16
CA THR A 73 17.59 -4.02 -0.29
C THR A 73 17.25 -3.64 1.14
N PHE A 74 16.41 -4.47 1.74
CA PHE A 74 16.04 -4.50 3.14
C PHE A 74 16.78 -5.60 3.90
N ASP A 75 16.80 -5.48 5.20
CA ASP A 75 16.91 -6.53 6.20
C ASP A 75 16.16 -6.05 7.45
N ASP A 76 14.92 -6.49 7.60
CA ASP A 76 14.07 -6.04 8.70
C ASP A 76 14.50 -6.56 10.06
N THR A 77 15.37 -7.58 10.09
CA THR A 77 15.74 -8.27 11.32
C THR A 77 17.03 -7.75 11.95
N ALA A 78 18.07 -7.48 11.15
CA ALA A 78 19.40 -7.24 11.65
C ALA A 78 20.16 -6.09 10.99
N CYS A 79 19.69 -5.53 9.87
CA CYS A 79 20.44 -4.61 9.04
C CYS A 79 21.84 -5.12 8.70
N SER A 80 21.92 -6.31 8.17
CA SER A 80 23.17 -6.92 7.78
C SER A 80 23.84 -6.13 6.66
N LEU A 81 24.98 -5.54 6.93
CA LEU A 81 25.76 -4.82 5.92
C LEU A 81 26.36 -5.75 4.85
N ASP A 82 26.20 -7.06 4.99
CA ASP A 82 26.70 -8.02 4.01
C ASP A 82 25.87 -8.01 2.73
N PHE A 83 24.59 -7.63 2.81
CA PHE A 83 23.72 -7.54 1.63
C PHE A 83 22.76 -6.33 1.63
N THR A 84 22.57 -5.65 2.76
CA THR A 84 21.71 -4.45 2.82
C THR A 84 22.39 -3.26 2.20
N GLY A 85 21.81 -2.72 1.14
CA GLY A 85 22.39 -1.63 0.37
C GLY A 85 21.82 -1.56 -1.04
N VAL A 86 22.64 -1.12 -2.00
CA VAL A 86 22.28 -1.09 -3.42
C VAL A 86 23.17 -2.06 -4.19
N HIS A 87 22.55 -3.06 -4.82
CA HIS A 87 23.20 -4.01 -5.72
C HIS A 87 23.22 -3.46 -7.14
N ILE A 88 24.35 -3.61 -7.84
CA ILE A 88 24.54 -3.14 -9.21
C ILE A 88 24.71 -4.34 -10.12
N ALA A 89 23.84 -4.47 -11.10
CA ALA A 89 23.85 -5.52 -12.10
C ALA A 89 24.25 -4.98 -13.47
N ASP A 90 25.19 -5.64 -14.14
CA ASP A 90 25.45 -5.44 -15.56
C ASP A 90 24.35 -6.15 -16.36
N ILE A 91 23.63 -5.39 -17.17
CA ILE A 91 22.57 -5.84 -18.06
C ILE A 91 22.91 -5.56 -19.53
N SER A 92 24.21 -5.37 -19.86
CA SER A 92 24.68 -5.15 -21.25
C SER A 92 24.23 -6.29 -22.19
N ASP A 93 24.15 -7.50 -21.66
CA ASP A 93 23.38 -8.62 -22.24
C ASP A 93 22.16 -8.89 -21.34
N PRO A 94 20.97 -8.39 -21.69
CA PRO A 94 19.80 -8.58 -20.88
C PRO A 94 19.40 -10.05 -20.65
N ALA A 95 19.86 -10.96 -21.51
CA ALA A 95 19.63 -12.39 -21.34
C ALA A 95 20.59 -13.07 -20.34
N ALA A 96 21.64 -12.38 -19.93
CA ALA A 96 22.63 -12.90 -19.00
C ALA A 96 23.08 -11.82 -17.97
N PRO A 97 22.14 -11.25 -17.20
CA PRO A 97 22.46 -10.22 -16.21
C PRO A 97 23.41 -10.78 -15.12
N ALA A 98 24.32 -9.93 -14.63
CA ALA A 98 25.31 -10.36 -13.63
C ALA A 98 25.60 -9.23 -12.62
N GLN A 99 25.71 -9.56 -11.34
CA GLN A 99 26.14 -8.58 -10.33
C GLN A 99 27.58 -8.16 -10.55
N VAL A 100 27.83 -6.84 -10.56
CA VAL A 100 29.15 -6.25 -10.76
C VAL A 100 29.57 -5.28 -9.67
N GLY A 101 28.65 -4.86 -8.80
CA GLY A 101 28.93 -3.92 -7.72
C GLY A 101 27.95 -4.05 -6.56
N PHE A 102 28.34 -3.45 -5.44
CA PHE A 102 27.52 -3.34 -4.24
C PHE A 102 27.90 -2.10 -3.45
N ILE A 103 26.92 -1.29 -3.08
CA ILE A 103 27.05 -0.12 -2.22
C ILE A 103 26.37 -0.44 -0.90
N PRO A 104 27.09 -0.69 0.20
CA PRO A 104 26.46 -1.01 1.47
C PRO A 104 25.65 0.18 2.01
N ALA A 105 24.51 -0.12 2.61
CA ALA A 105 23.70 0.87 3.30
C ALA A 105 24.45 1.51 4.47
N LYS A 106 23.96 2.66 4.92
CA LYS A 106 24.45 3.28 6.15
C LYS A 106 24.21 2.34 7.34
N PRO A 107 25.18 2.12 8.24
CA PRO A 107 24.99 1.23 9.38
C PRO A 107 23.75 1.54 10.21
N GLY A 108 22.87 0.56 10.37
CA GLY A 108 21.61 0.66 11.08
C GLY A 108 20.46 1.24 10.24
N THR A 109 20.65 1.29 8.91
CA THR A 109 19.59 1.65 7.95
C THR A 109 19.45 0.61 6.84
N ARG A 110 18.35 0.70 6.09
CA ARG A 110 18.02 -0.04 4.89
C ARG A 110 17.75 0.93 3.74
N ASN A 111 17.78 0.45 2.51
CA ASN A 111 17.46 1.24 1.33
C ASN A 111 16.13 0.79 0.73
N ASN A 112 15.09 1.61 0.91
CA ASN A 112 13.79 1.39 0.30
C ASN A 112 13.81 1.74 -1.18
N ASP A 113 14.29 2.94 -1.48
CA ASP A 113 14.26 3.55 -2.80
C ASP A 113 15.66 3.79 -3.35
N VAL A 114 15.81 3.61 -4.67
CA VAL A 114 17.00 3.91 -5.43
C VAL A 114 16.66 4.61 -6.75
N LYS A 115 17.25 5.78 -6.99
CA LYS A 115 17.09 6.51 -8.26
C LYS A 115 18.45 6.79 -8.88
N VAL A 116 18.54 6.62 -10.20
CA VAL A 116 19.75 6.96 -10.96
C VAL A 116 19.40 7.90 -12.09
N ALA A 117 20.16 8.98 -12.23
CA ALA A 117 19.98 9.96 -13.29
C ALA A 117 21.31 10.44 -13.83
N HIS A 118 21.38 10.72 -15.14
CA HIS A 118 22.45 11.50 -15.73
C HIS A 118 22.26 12.97 -15.42
N LEU A 119 23.28 13.61 -14.87
CA LEU A 119 23.27 15.05 -14.65
C LEU A 119 24.32 15.73 -15.54
N GLU A 120 23.90 16.84 -16.16
CA GLU A 120 24.78 17.74 -16.88
C GLU A 120 24.62 19.15 -16.29
N THR A 121 25.47 19.48 -15.32
CA THR A 121 25.43 20.75 -14.59
C THR A 121 26.81 21.45 -14.64
N PRO A 122 26.92 22.74 -14.28
CA PRO A 122 28.23 23.41 -14.22
C PRO A 122 29.22 22.80 -13.22
N TYR A 123 28.77 21.88 -12.34
CA TYR A 123 29.58 21.32 -11.26
C TYR A 123 29.76 19.81 -11.35
N PHE A 124 28.96 19.13 -12.17
CA PHE A 124 29.00 17.68 -12.33
C PHE A 124 28.46 17.27 -13.69
N SER A 125 29.14 16.33 -14.33
CA SER A 125 28.68 15.67 -15.56
C SER A 125 28.89 14.18 -15.41
N GLY A 126 27.82 13.39 -15.47
CA GLY A 126 27.84 11.95 -15.28
C GLY A 126 26.57 11.42 -14.61
N GLU A 127 26.61 10.18 -14.16
CA GLU A 127 25.50 9.51 -13.50
C GLU A 127 25.61 9.62 -11.98
N ILE A 128 24.51 10.06 -11.34
CA ILE A 128 24.38 9.97 -9.88
C ILE A 128 23.40 8.89 -9.50
N LEU A 129 23.67 8.27 -8.36
CA LEU A 129 22.72 7.42 -7.66
C LEU A 129 22.32 8.10 -6.34
N VAL A 130 21.02 8.15 -6.08
CA VAL A 130 20.47 8.53 -4.78
C VAL A 130 19.84 7.28 -4.16
N ALA A 131 20.21 7.00 -2.92
CA ALA A 131 19.62 5.94 -2.12
C ALA A 131 18.98 6.54 -0.87
N SER A 132 17.71 6.22 -0.65
CA SER A 132 17.00 6.55 0.59
C SER A 132 17.53 5.71 1.75
N ASN A 133 17.48 6.24 2.97
CA ASN A 133 17.87 5.50 4.16
C ASN A 133 16.77 5.58 5.21
N GLU A 134 16.23 4.43 5.56
CA GLU A 134 15.32 4.24 6.67
C GLU A 134 16.00 3.48 7.81
N PRO A 135 15.66 3.73 9.09
CA PRO A 135 16.14 2.92 10.20
C PRO A 135 15.63 1.47 10.11
N CYS A 136 16.52 0.51 10.34
CA CYS A 136 16.10 -0.89 10.44
C CYS A 136 15.25 -1.15 11.67
N GLY A 137 14.29 -2.08 11.54
CA GLY A 137 13.33 -2.40 12.60
C GLY A 137 12.28 -1.32 12.86
N SER A 138 12.20 -0.32 11.98
CA SER A 138 11.13 0.67 11.99
C SER A 138 9.97 0.18 11.13
N VAL A 139 9.02 -0.46 11.74
CA VAL A 139 7.72 -0.68 11.12
C VAL A 139 6.96 0.65 11.20
N PHE A 140 6.75 1.33 10.07
CA PHE A 140 5.91 2.52 9.90
C PHE A 140 6.08 3.62 10.96
N LEU A 141 7.13 4.44 10.80
CA LEU A 141 7.42 5.59 11.67
C LEU A 141 6.31 6.65 11.74
N PRO A 142 5.51 6.95 10.69
CA PRO A 142 4.39 7.87 10.81
C PRO A 142 3.40 7.47 11.91
N ARG A 143 3.09 6.18 12.01
CA ARG A 143 2.24 5.63 13.08
C ARG A 143 2.85 5.79 14.48
N LEU A 144 4.17 5.78 14.58
CA LEU A 144 4.86 5.97 15.85
C LEU A 144 4.77 7.41 16.35
N GLN A 145 4.76 8.40 15.46
CA GLN A 145 4.61 9.82 15.84
C GLN A 145 3.19 10.19 16.24
N ALA A 146 2.18 9.71 15.53
CA ALA A 146 0.78 9.83 15.94
C ALA A 146 0.57 9.28 17.36
N ASN A 147 1.39 8.31 17.77
CA ASN A 147 1.41 7.73 19.11
C ASN A 147 2.45 8.37 20.07
N GLY A 148 3.07 9.49 19.71
CA GLY A 148 4.01 10.23 20.56
C GLY A 148 5.40 9.62 20.70
N VAL A 149 5.81 8.75 19.78
CA VAL A 149 7.18 8.22 19.73
C VAL A 149 8.06 9.21 18.97
N ALA A 150 9.09 9.72 19.61
CA ALA A 150 10.03 10.64 18.98
C ALA A 150 10.82 9.95 17.87
N ALA A 151 11.03 10.66 16.73
CA ALA A 151 11.95 10.22 15.69
C ALA A 151 13.28 9.74 16.27
N ILE A 152 13.88 8.72 15.67
CA ILE A 152 15.19 8.23 16.09
C ILE A 152 16.26 9.17 15.49
N PRO A 153 16.85 10.10 16.26
CA PRO A 153 17.76 11.10 15.72
C PRO A 153 19.00 10.46 15.08
N GLY A 154 19.35 10.97 13.90
CA GLY A 154 20.59 10.58 13.22
C GLY A 154 20.54 9.27 12.45
N LYS A 155 19.38 8.64 12.33
CA LYS A 155 19.18 7.45 11.49
C LYS A 155 18.23 7.81 10.34
N GLY A 156 18.72 7.76 9.10
CA GLY A 156 17.96 8.10 7.90
C GLY A 156 18.74 9.04 6.97
N GLY A 157 17.99 9.77 6.15
CA GLY A 157 18.50 10.69 5.15
C GLY A 157 18.75 10.04 3.81
N VAL A 158 19.51 10.73 2.96
CA VAL A 158 19.91 10.23 1.64
C VAL A 158 21.41 10.10 1.51
N ALA A 159 21.82 9.15 0.68
CA ALA A 159 23.20 9.01 0.20
C ALA A 159 23.25 9.30 -1.30
N ILE A 160 24.18 10.14 -1.74
CA ILE A 160 24.43 10.47 -3.15
C ILE A 160 25.77 9.92 -3.56
N TRP A 161 25.80 9.19 -4.66
CA TRP A 161 26.97 8.56 -5.23
C TRP A 161 27.17 8.97 -6.69
N ASP A 162 28.42 9.11 -7.11
CA ASP A 162 28.81 9.12 -8.52
C ASP A 162 28.95 7.67 -8.96
N VAL A 163 28.13 7.27 -9.91
CA VAL A 163 28.08 5.95 -10.53
C VAL A 163 28.37 6.00 -12.03
N THR A 164 29.04 7.07 -12.49
CA THR A 164 29.53 7.18 -13.88
C THR A 164 30.37 5.96 -14.27
N GLU A 165 31.13 5.41 -13.30
CA GLU A 165 31.77 4.10 -13.37
C GLU A 165 31.08 3.15 -12.37
N PRO A 166 30.03 2.42 -12.79
CA PRO A 166 29.20 1.66 -11.85
C PRO A 166 29.92 0.57 -11.06
N THR A 167 31.04 0.07 -11.57
CA THR A 167 31.91 -0.90 -10.86
C THR A 167 32.82 -0.25 -9.82
N GLU A 168 32.94 1.08 -9.81
CA GLU A 168 33.78 1.88 -8.89
C GLU A 168 32.99 3.09 -8.34
N PRO A 169 31.83 2.89 -7.66
CA PRO A 169 31.00 3.99 -7.18
C PRO A 169 31.76 4.87 -6.18
N LYS A 170 31.58 6.20 -6.30
CA LYS A 170 32.24 7.18 -5.45
C LYS A 170 31.24 7.96 -4.63
N ALA A 171 31.41 7.99 -3.30
CA ALA A 171 30.56 8.77 -2.43
C ALA A 171 30.71 10.28 -2.70
N LEU A 172 29.64 10.96 -3.09
CA LEU A 172 29.58 12.41 -3.22
C LEU A 172 29.08 13.07 -1.94
N LYS A 173 27.99 12.54 -1.39
CA LYS A 173 27.40 13.00 -0.13
C LYS A 173 26.81 11.83 0.62
N GLN A 174 27.14 11.73 1.90
CA GLN A 174 26.60 10.74 2.81
C GLN A 174 25.82 11.45 3.92
N ASN A 175 24.76 10.84 4.40
CA ASN A 175 23.98 11.35 5.53
C ASN A 175 23.47 12.79 5.33
N PHE A 176 22.96 13.10 4.15
CA PHE A 176 22.25 14.36 3.93
C PHE A 176 20.81 14.20 4.40
N LEU A 177 20.29 15.21 5.11
CA LEU A 177 19.10 15.14 5.93
C LEU A 177 19.22 14.15 7.10
N GLY A 178 18.51 14.36 8.16
CA GLY A 178 18.70 13.62 9.43
C GLY A 178 17.50 12.81 9.87
N PHE A 179 16.47 12.74 9.04
CA PHE A 179 15.23 12.02 9.27
C PHE A 179 15.17 10.76 8.36
N PRO A 180 14.34 9.78 8.66
CA PRO A 180 14.05 8.68 7.75
C PRO A 180 13.51 9.20 6.43
N VAL A 181 14.03 8.68 5.33
CA VAL A 181 13.61 9.03 3.97
C VAL A 181 13.08 7.78 3.30
N HIS A 182 11.81 7.81 2.90
CA HIS A 182 11.16 6.70 2.23
C HIS A 182 11.49 6.68 0.74
N ASN A 183 11.04 7.69 0.00
CA ASN A 183 11.21 7.79 -1.44
C ASN A 183 11.89 9.09 -1.85
N THR A 184 12.42 9.10 -3.08
CA THR A 184 13.06 10.27 -3.71
C THR A 184 12.74 10.32 -5.20
N TYR A 185 12.80 11.52 -5.80
CA TYR A 185 12.75 11.68 -7.23
C TYR A 185 13.70 12.78 -7.71
N ILE A 186 14.39 12.56 -8.84
CA ILE A 186 15.43 13.47 -9.38
C ILE A 186 14.92 14.08 -10.69
N TRP A 187 15.08 15.42 -10.83
CA TRP A 187 14.87 16.06 -12.12
C TRP A 187 15.90 17.14 -12.41
N GLN A 188 16.06 17.50 -13.67
CA GLN A 188 16.95 18.57 -14.10
C GLN A 188 16.17 19.64 -14.87
N GLN A 189 16.42 20.92 -14.58
CA GLN A 189 15.91 22.09 -15.29
C GLN A 189 17.08 22.94 -15.79
N GLY A 190 17.39 22.86 -17.10
CA GLY A 190 18.54 23.52 -17.68
C GLY A 190 19.84 23.10 -16.99
N ASP A 191 20.60 24.08 -16.49
CA ASP A 191 21.88 23.85 -15.80
C ASP A 191 21.72 23.43 -14.33
N ASN A 192 20.50 23.36 -13.80
CA ASN A 192 20.23 23.02 -12.40
C ASN A 192 19.58 21.66 -12.27
N ALA A 193 19.90 20.96 -11.19
CA ALA A 193 19.30 19.68 -10.85
C ALA A 193 18.74 19.70 -9.42
N TYR A 194 17.62 19.02 -9.25
CA TYR A 194 16.84 19.01 -8.01
C TYR A 194 16.40 17.59 -7.64
N MET A 195 15.99 17.44 -6.40
CA MET A 195 15.47 16.19 -5.86
C MET A 195 14.29 16.48 -4.93
N LEU A 196 13.18 15.78 -5.11
CA LEU A 196 12.15 15.60 -4.10
C LEU A 196 12.58 14.52 -3.10
N VAL A 197 12.24 14.72 -1.85
CA VAL A 197 12.54 13.77 -0.76
C VAL A 197 11.30 13.66 0.13
N VAL A 198 10.89 12.44 0.40
CA VAL A 198 9.80 12.10 1.32
C VAL A 198 10.33 11.99 2.74
N ASP A 199 9.75 12.77 3.66
CA ASP A 199 10.06 12.69 5.10
C ASP A 199 9.00 11.83 5.81
N ASP A 200 9.38 10.63 6.25
CA ASP A 200 8.48 9.70 6.94
C ASP A 200 8.01 10.15 8.33
N VAL A 201 8.39 11.33 8.78
CA VAL A 201 8.31 11.67 10.19
C VAL A 201 7.50 12.92 10.46
N ASN A 202 7.54 13.90 9.57
CA ASN A 202 6.90 15.20 9.79
C ASN A 202 5.70 15.38 8.86
N VAL A 203 4.77 16.24 9.25
CA VAL A 203 3.60 16.64 8.44
C VAL A 203 3.95 17.68 7.35
N GLN A 204 5.15 18.25 7.42
CA GLN A 204 5.79 19.01 6.34
C GLN A 204 6.77 18.04 5.71
N ASP A 205 6.27 17.17 4.88
CA ASP A 205 6.89 15.91 4.46
C ASP A 205 7.48 15.96 3.04
N VAL A 206 7.21 17.05 2.29
CA VAL A 206 7.79 17.31 0.98
C VAL A 206 9.02 18.20 1.11
N HIS A 207 10.21 17.65 0.88
CA HIS A 207 11.46 18.40 0.88
C HIS A 207 11.99 18.56 -0.54
N ILE A 208 12.35 19.77 -0.95
CA ILE A 208 12.99 20.05 -2.24
C ILE A 208 14.44 20.41 -2.02
N VAL A 209 15.32 19.68 -2.68
CA VAL A 209 16.76 19.78 -2.54
C VAL A 209 17.41 20.17 -3.86
N ASP A 210 18.20 21.25 -3.85
CA ASP A 210 19.12 21.59 -4.96
C ASP A 210 20.32 20.65 -4.92
N ILE A 211 20.45 19.83 -5.95
CA ILE A 211 21.58 18.90 -6.18
C ILE A 211 22.41 19.30 -7.40
N THR A 212 22.30 20.53 -7.90
CA THR A 212 23.13 21.07 -8.99
C THR A 212 24.62 20.82 -8.73
N LYS A 213 24.99 20.81 -7.46
CA LYS A 213 26.30 20.39 -6.97
C LYS A 213 26.15 19.18 -6.06
N PRO A 214 26.15 17.92 -6.57
CA PRO A 214 25.75 16.75 -5.80
C PRO A 214 26.57 16.45 -4.54
N ASN A 215 27.83 16.91 -4.49
CA ASN A 215 28.67 16.79 -3.29
C ASN A 215 28.41 17.88 -2.23
N SER A 216 27.52 18.84 -2.52
CA SER A 216 27.12 19.93 -1.62
C SER A 216 25.65 20.27 -1.78
N PRO A 217 24.73 19.28 -1.63
CA PRO A 217 23.31 19.48 -1.78
C PRO A 217 22.77 20.49 -0.76
N LYS A 218 21.67 21.17 -1.11
CA LYS A 218 21.01 22.15 -0.23
C LYS A 218 19.51 21.92 -0.25
N GLU A 219 18.91 21.83 0.92
CA GLU A 219 17.47 21.98 1.05
C GLU A 219 17.07 23.42 0.74
N ILE A 220 16.12 23.61 -0.17
CA ILE A 220 15.68 24.93 -0.66
C ILE A 220 14.21 25.22 -0.38
N ALA A 221 13.39 24.18 -0.18
CA ALA A 221 12.01 24.32 0.25
C ALA A 221 11.58 23.10 1.08
N VAL A 222 10.63 23.33 1.97
CA VAL A 222 9.89 22.31 2.71
C VAL A 222 8.43 22.74 2.69
N THR A 223 7.53 21.83 2.35
CA THR A 223 6.09 22.07 2.32
C THR A 223 5.33 20.78 2.71
N GLY A 224 4.04 20.87 2.90
CA GLY A 224 3.17 19.74 3.25
C GLY A 224 1.79 20.22 3.64
N GLN A 225 0.99 19.36 4.22
CA GLN A 225 -0.41 19.58 4.56
C GLN A 225 -0.70 20.93 5.27
N LEU A 226 0.24 21.43 6.09
CA LEU A 226 0.01 22.69 6.84
C LEU A 226 0.04 23.95 5.97
N ASP A 227 0.59 23.88 4.76
CA ASP A 227 0.72 25.00 3.83
C ASP A 227 -0.41 25.03 2.79
N TRP A 228 -1.19 23.96 2.69
CA TRP A 228 -2.21 23.75 1.68
C TRP A 228 -3.63 24.03 2.23
N PRO A 229 -4.67 24.04 1.38
CA PRO A 229 -6.04 24.12 1.86
C PRO A 229 -6.36 23.04 2.90
N SER A 230 -7.18 23.37 3.89
CA SER A 230 -7.52 22.48 5.03
C SER A 230 -8.53 21.39 4.68
N ASP A 231 -8.91 21.31 3.45
CA ASP A 231 -9.90 20.42 2.85
C ASP A 231 -9.28 19.36 1.93
N ILE A 232 -7.99 19.08 2.09
CA ILE A 232 -7.44 17.83 1.58
C ILE A 232 -8.19 16.72 2.29
N ASP A 233 -9.11 16.13 1.58
CA ASP A 233 -9.99 15.10 2.12
C ASP A 233 -9.18 13.88 2.49
N ASN A 234 -9.53 13.35 3.63
CA ASN A 234 -8.93 12.17 4.19
C ASN A 234 -10.04 11.11 4.27
N ILE A 235 -9.71 9.92 3.82
CA ILE A 235 -10.59 8.76 3.80
C ILE A 235 -9.98 7.62 4.62
N GLY A 236 -10.67 6.51 4.71
CA GLY A 236 -10.21 5.33 5.42
C GLY A 236 -9.94 5.61 6.89
N ASP A 237 -8.85 5.12 7.40
CA ASP A 237 -8.42 5.27 8.80
C ASP A 237 -7.90 6.68 9.14
N GLY A 238 -7.79 7.57 8.16
CA GLY A 238 -7.36 8.94 8.34
C GLY A 238 -5.86 9.09 8.55
N GLU A 239 -5.05 8.23 7.96
CA GLU A 239 -3.59 8.33 7.97
C GLU A 239 -3.10 9.13 6.76
N VAL A 240 -3.05 10.45 6.88
CA VAL A 240 -2.58 11.35 5.82
C VAL A 240 -1.09 11.59 5.97
N PHE A 241 -0.29 11.03 5.05
CA PHE A 241 1.15 11.22 4.96
C PHE A 241 1.62 11.01 3.53
N LEU A 242 2.71 11.68 3.15
CA LEU A 242 3.34 11.51 1.86
C LEU A 242 4.03 10.15 1.77
N HIS A 243 3.75 9.39 0.70
CA HIS A 243 4.37 8.08 0.49
C HIS A 243 5.36 8.08 -0.69
N ASP A 244 4.95 8.54 -1.87
CA ASP A 244 5.83 8.58 -3.05
C ASP A 244 5.69 9.88 -3.84
N VAL A 245 6.68 10.16 -4.70
CA VAL A 245 6.81 11.42 -5.42
C VAL A 245 7.31 11.19 -6.84
N TRP A 246 6.75 11.95 -7.78
CA TRP A 246 7.18 11.99 -9.18
C TRP A 246 7.24 13.43 -9.67
N THR A 247 8.06 13.75 -10.70
CA THR A 247 8.00 15.05 -11.38
C THR A 247 8.02 14.89 -12.88
N GLN A 248 7.30 15.77 -13.57
CA GLN A 248 7.30 15.87 -15.03
C GLN A 248 7.24 17.32 -15.50
N ASP A 249 7.98 17.64 -16.58
CA ASP A 249 7.84 18.93 -17.29
C ASP A 249 6.67 18.84 -18.27
N ASN A 250 5.57 19.50 -17.95
CA ASN A 250 4.36 19.56 -18.76
C ASN A 250 4.36 20.81 -19.64
N GLY A 251 5.33 20.91 -20.56
CA GLY A 251 5.41 22.04 -21.49
C GLY A 251 5.88 23.35 -20.85
N GLY A 252 6.76 23.27 -19.87
CA GLY A 252 7.37 24.40 -19.17
C GLY A 252 6.80 24.64 -17.78
N VAL A 253 5.81 23.87 -17.35
CA VAL A 253 5.39 23.76 -15.96
C VAL A 253 5.88 22.42 -15.42
N VAL A 254 6.80 22.45 -14.46
CA VAL A 254 7.25 21.24 -13.79
C VAL A 254 6.26 20.93 -12.67
N THR A 255 5.52 19.85 -12.85
CA THR A 255 4.52 19.39 -11.89
C THR A 255 5.11 18.26 -11.04
N ALA A 256 4.94 18.34 -9.73
CA ALA A 256 5.15 17.24 -8.81
C ALA A 256 3.82 16.52 -8.57
N TYR A 257 3.87 15.19 -8.65
CA TYR A 257 2.77 14.27 -8.37
C TYR A 257 3.13 13.57 -7.07
N LEU A 258 2.29 13.71 -6.07
CA LEU A 258 2.54 13.29 -4.71
C LEU A 258 1.46 12.31 -4.28
N SER A 259 1.84 11.12 -3.86
CA SER A 259 0.92 10.12 -3.34
C SER A 259 0.80 10.29 -1.84
N TYR A 260 -0.37 10.73 -1.40
CA TYR A 260 -0.71 10.87 0.01
C TYR A 260 -1.64 9.75 0.45
N TRP A 261 -1.22 8.95 1.39
CA TRP A 261 -1.82 7.67 1.77
C TRP A 261 -3.36 7.68 1.74
N ASP A 262 -4.04 8.34 2.66
CA ASP A 262 -5.51 8.39 2.66
C ASP A 262 -6.09 9.68 2.05
N ALA A 263 -5.26 10.51 1.42
CA ALA A 263 -5.69 11.73 0.75
C ALA A 263 -5.57 11.66 -0.79
N GLY A 264 -5.05 10.54 -1.34
CA GLY A 264 -4.95 10.36 -2.77
C GLY A 264 -3.79 11.12 -3.43
N LEU A 265 -4.04 11.70 -4.60
CA LEU A 265 -3.05 12.45 -5.38
C LEU A 265 -3.07 13.93 -4.99
N VAL A 266 -1.88 14.48 -4.72
CA VAL A 266 -1.69 15.95 -4.58
C VAL A 266 -0.75 16.45 -5.68
N LEU A 267 -1.09 17.58 -6.30
CA LEU A 267 -0.33 18.20 -7.38
C LEU A 267 0.29 19.52 -6.92
N LEU A 268 1.60 19.69 -7.15
CA LEU A 268 2.30 20.95 -6.94
C LEU A 268 2.96 21.45 -8.24
N ASP A 269 2.93 22.76 -8.48
CA ASP A 269 3.83 23.42 -9.42
C ASP A 269 5.19 23.67 -8.71
N VAL A 270 6.22 22.98 -9.18
CA VAL A 270 7.61 23.10 -8.73
C VAL A 270 8.53 23.70 -9.79
N THR A 271 7.95 24.47 -10.75
CA THR A 271 8.72 25.22 -11.78
C THR A 271 9.71 26.19 -11.13
N ASP A 272 9.32 26.82 -10.02
CA ASP A 272 10.25 27.45 -9.07
C ASP A 272 10.41 26.54 -7.85
N PRO A 273 11.46 25.69 -7.81
CA PRO A 273 11.61 24.70 -6.76
C PRO A 273 11.79 25.27 -5.35
N ALA A 274 12.12 26.58 -5.25
CA ALA A 274 12.24 27.26 -3.96
C ALA A 274 10.89 27.78 -3.44
N ASN A 275 9.86 27.83 -4.27
CA ASN A 275 8.53 28.32 -3.96
C ASN A 275 7.46 27.40 -4.59
N PRO A 276 7.30 26.15 -4.11
CA PRO A 276 6.29 25.24 -4.63
C PRO A 276 4.88 25.80 -4.39
N VAL A 277 3.97 25.56 -5.35
CA VAL A 277 2.59 26.06 -5.31
C VAL A 277 1.63 24.89 -5.43
N PHE A 278 0.69 24.78 -4.49
CA PHE A 278 -0.39 23.80 -4.55
C PHE A 278 -1.29 24.06 -5.78
N LEU A 279 -1.58 23.01 -6.54
CA LEU A 279 -2.44 23.07 -7.72
C LEU A 279 -3.80 22.44 -7.50
N GLY A 280 -3.87 21.36 -6.76
CA GLY A 280 -5.07 20.59 -6.47
C GLY A 280 -4.76 19.22 -5.92
N ASP A 281 -5.81 18.52 -5.53
CA ASP A 281 -5.80 17.18 -5.02
C ASP A 281 -6.97 16.37 -5.59
N SER A 282 -6.88 15.04 -5.49
CA SER A 282 -7.96 14.13 -5.85
C SER A 282 -8.75 13.74 -4.62
N ASP A 283 -10.03 13.47 -4.83
CA ASP A 283 -10.87 12.73 -3.88
C ASP A 283 -11.04 11.30 -4.39
N TYR A 284 -11.31 10.37 -3.48
CA TYR A 284 -11.77 9.05 -3.85
C TYR A 284 -13.28 9.06 -4.03
N PRO A 285 -13.83 8.36 -5.06
CA PRO A 285 -15.27 8.28 -5.22
C PRO A 285 -15.91 7.52 -4.06
N ASP A 286 -17.12 7.94 -3.64
CA ASP A 286 -17.91 7.27 -2.60
C ASP A 286 -19.33 6.99 -3.13
N PRO A 287 -19.73 5.75 -3.32
CA PRO A 287 -18.96 4.52 -3.11
C PRO A 287 -17.91 4.28 -4.22
N ASP A 288 -16.86 3.51 -3.87
CA ASP A 288 -15.88 3.03 -4.83
C ASP A 288 -16.56 2.21 -5.94
N PRO A 289 -16.33 2.52 -7.23
CA PRO A 289 -17.06 1.89 -8.33
C PRO A 289 -16.79 0.40 -8.50
N LEU A 290 -15.58 -0.06 -8.11
CA LEU A 290 -15.16 -1.43 -8.31
C LEU A 290 -15.62 -2.34 -7.17
N SER A 291 -15.41 -1.95 -5.92
CA SER A 291 -15.85 -2.69 -4.74
C SER A 291 -17.32 -2.43 -4.38
N GLY A 292 -17.81 -1.22 -4.63
CA GLY A 292 -19.14 -0.74 -4.25
C GLY A 292 -19.26 -0.32 -2.78
N GLU A 293 -18.12 -0.24 -2.08
CA GLU A 293 -18.01 0.13 -0.68
C GLU A 293 -17.30 1.49 -0.52
N ALA A 294 -17.09 1.95 0.70
CA ALA A 294 -16.29 3.14 0.93
C ALA A 294 -14.82 2.85 0.62
N PRO A 295 -14.12 3.75 -0.09
CA PRO A 295 -12.74 3.52 -0.46
C PRO A 295 -11.83 3.53 0.78
N GLU A 296 -10.81 2.69 0.80
CA GLU A 296 -9.84 2.65 1.89
C GLU A 296 -8.76 3.72 1.76
N GLY A 297 -8.44 4.16 0.55
CA GLY A 297 -7.34 5.05 0.26
C GLY A 297 -6.04 4.32 -0.04
N ASN A 298 -4.99 4.61 0.73
CA ASN A 298 -3.67 3.97 0.61
C ASN A 298 -2.92 4.31 -0.68
N SER A 299 -3.05 5.56 -1.20
CA SER A 299 -2.32 6.02 -2.37
C SER A 299 -0.81 5.86 -2.18
N HIS A 300 -0.24 4.91 -2.91
CA HIS A 300 1.16 4.51 -2.80
C HIS A 300 2.05 5.22 -3.82
N VAL A 301 1.64 5.22 -5.08
CA VAL A 301 2.42 5.74 -6.21
C VAL A 301 1.51 6.46 -7.20
N ALA A 302 1.99 7.55 -7.82
CA ALA A 302 1.24 8.28 -8.83
C ALA A 302 2.18 8.72 -9.97
N VAL A 303 1.94 8.22 -11.19
CA VAL A 303 2.79 8.47 -12.35
C VAL A 303 1.97 9.04 -13.51
N PRO A 304 2.35 10.22 -14.06
CA PRO A 304 1.64 10.82 -15.16
C PRO A 304 1.92 10.11 -16.50
N ASN A 305 0.98 10.21 -17.42
CA ASN A 305 1.22 9.89 -18.82
C ASN A 305 2.11 10.95 -19.51
N ALA A 306 2.53 10.70 -20.74
CA ALA A 306 3.50 11.52 -21.44
C ALA A 306 3.10 13.00 -21.60
N ASP A 307 1.81 13.34 -21.68
CA ASP A 307 1.35 14.73 -21.82
C ASP A 307 0.84 15.34 -20.49
N GLY A 308 0.91 14.61 -19.39
CA GLY A 308 0.50 15.06 -18.07
C GLY A 308 -1.00 15.24 -17.88
N SER A 309 -1.85 14.71 -18.79
CA SER A 309 -3.31 14.82 -18.71
C SER A 309 -3.95 13.68 -17.91
N ARG A 310 -3.25 12.57 -17.73
CA ARG A 310 -3.68 11.39 -16.97
C ARG A 310 -2.62 10.99 -15.96
N VAL A 311 -3.08 10.45 -14.84
CA VAL A 311 -2.22 9.86 -13.80
C VAL A 311 -2.70 8.44 -13.53
N LEU A 312 -1.78 7.50 -13.51
CA LEU A 312 -1.97 6.17 -12.97
C LEU A 312 -1.58 6.22 -11.50
N MET A 313 -2.54 6.02 -10.61
CA MET A 313 -2.35 5.99 -9.16
C MET A 313 -2.60 4.57 -8.66
N GLY A 314 -1.71 4.09 -7.83
CA GLY A 314 -1.84 2.77 -7.23
C GLY A 314 -2.09 2.84 -5.74
N ASP A 315 -3.03 2.04 -5.27
CA ASP A 315 -3.31 1.88 -3.85
C ASP A 315 -2.60 0.64 -3.33
N GLU A 316 -1.90 0.76 -2.20
CA GLU A 316 -1.24 -0.38 -1.54
C GLU A 316 -1.98 -0.71 -0.25
N ASP A 317 -2.73 -1.80 -0.26
CA ASP A 317 -3.42 -2.28 0.92
C ASP A 317 -3.08 -3.74 1.22
N PHE A 318 -2.55 -4.00 2.42
CA PHE A 318 -2.23 -5.35 2.90
C PHE A 318 -3.33 -5.97 3.75
N ALA A 319 -4.28 -5.17 4.19
CA ALA A 319 -5.41 -5.63 4.96
C ALA A 319 -6.57 -5.85 4.02
N ALA A 320 -6.73 -7.03 3.44
CA ALA A 320 -7.93 -7.32 2.65
C ALA A 320 -9.16 -6.73 3.35
N GLY A 321 -9.78 -5.76 2.73
CA GLY A 321 -10.68 -4.78 3.28
C GLY A 321 -11.72 -5.32 4.23
N SER A 322 -11.86 -4.66 5.32
CA SER A 322 -12.79 -5.05 6.36
C SER A 322 -13.53 -3.84 6.90
N LEU A 323 -14.51 -3.39 6.15
CA LEU A 323 -15.58 -2.65 6.77
C LEU A 323 -16.37 -3.62 7.65
N THR A 324 -16.20 -3.49 8.95
CA THR A 324 -16.90 -4.34 9.91
C THR A 324 -17.85 -3.50 10.72
N THR A 325 -19.15 -3.73 10.55
CA THR A 325 -20.13 -3.17 11.47
C THR A 325 -19.98 -3.84 12.83
N PHE A 326 -20.01 -3.06 13.88
CA PHE A 326 -19.90 -3.55 15.25
C PHE A 326 -21.08 -3.03 16.07
N GLU A 327 -22.03 -3.91 16.32
CA GLU A 327 -23.25 -3.60 17.08
C GLU A 327 -23.26 -4.31 18.42
N PHE A 328 -23.68 -3.59 19.46
CA PHE A 328 -23.98 -4.19 20.76
C PHE A 328 -25.41 -3.85 21.16
N ASP A 329 -26.23 -4.89 21.37
CA ASP A 329 -27.67 -4.77 21.62
C ASP A 329 -28.42 -3.89 20.59
N GLY A 330 -28.02 -4.00 19.30
CA GLY A 330 -28.63 -3.26 18.20
C GLY A 330 -28.25 -1.78 18.12
N THR A 331 -27.18 -1.39 18.83
CA THR A 331 -26.58 -0.06 18.71
C THR A 331 -25.17 -0.20 18.16
N GLU A 332 -24.87 0.52 17.10
CA GLU A 332 -23.54 0.56 16.48
C GLU A 332 -22.56 1.38 17.31
N TYR A 333 -21.33 0.87 17.41
CA TYR A 333 -20.22 1.51 18.13
C TYR A 333 -18.94 1.45 17.29
N PRO A 334 -18.08 2.47 17.37
CA PRO A 334 -16.77 2.42 16.77
C PRO A 334 -15.92 1.27 17.35
N ALA A 335 -15.34 0.47 16.48
CA ALA A 335 -14.46 -0.63 16.83
C ALA A 335 -13.44 -0.87 15.71
N THR A 336 -12.33 -1.56 16.02
CA THR A 336 -11.39 -2.08 15.03
C THR A 336 -11.23 -3.57 15.20
N GLU A 337 -11.03 -4.30 14.12
CA GLU A 337 -10.65 -5.71 14.15
C GLU A 337 -9.21 -5.90 14.62
N GLY A 338 -8.89 -7.08 15.12
CA GLY A 338 -7.51 -7.43 15.46
C GLY A 338 -6.72 -7.85 14.22
N GLY A 339 -5.62 -7.18 13.90
CA GLY A 339 -4.79 -7.48 12.75
C GLY A 339 -4.10 -8.87 12.76
N PHE A 340 -4.30 -9.67 13.82
CA PHE A 340 -3.79 -11.04 13.96
C PHE A 340 -4.91 -12.06 14.18
N THR A 341 -6.17 -11.67 14.01
CA THR A 341 -7.35 -12.52 14.20
C THR A 341 -8.02 -12.78 12.85
N PRO A 342 -8.82 -13.85 12.70
CA PRO A 342 -9.61 -14.03 11.48
C PRO A 342 -10.54 -12.84 11.26
N PRO A 343 -10.46 -12.13 10.12
CA PRO A 343 -11.40 -11.08 9.77
C PRO A 343 -12.84 -11.59 9.70
N VAL A 344 -13.81 -10.75 10.06
CA VAL A 344 -15.23 -11.17 10.12
C VAL A 344 -15.75 -11.64 8.77
N PHE A 345 -15.36 -10.98 7.67
CA PHE A 345 -15.78 -11.37 6.32
C PHE A 345 -15.34 -12.79 5.91
N THR A 346 -14.30 -13.35 6.56
CA THR A 346 -13.84 -14.74 6.33
C THR A 346 -14.63 -15.78 7.13
N LEU A 347 -15.47 -15.35 8.07
CA LEU A 347 -16.27 -16.25 8.89
C LEU A 347 -17.52 -16.74 8.12
N PRO A 348 -18.15 -17.84 8.55
CA PRO A 348 -19.33 -18.35 7.89
C PRO A 348 -20.46 -17.31 7.78
N GLY A 349 -20.83 -16.95 6.55
CA GLY A 349 -21.84 -15.93 6.27
C GLY A 349 -21.36 -14.50 6.48
N ALA A 350 -20.04 -14.28 6.56
CA ALA A 350 -19.42 -12.97 6.83
C ALA A 350 -20.01 -12.29 8.09
N MET A 351 -20.35 -13.05 9.09
CA MET A 351 -21.00 -12.56 10.32
C MET A 351 -20.46 -13.26 11.55
N PHE A 352 -20.46 -12.54 12.67
CA PHE A 352 -20.19 -13.11 13.99
C PHE A 352 -21.13 -12.52 15.02
N SER A 353 -21.64 -13.35 15.94
CA SER A 353 -22.52 -12.90 17.01
C SER A 353 -22.36 -13.77 18.27
N GLY A 354 -22.51 -13.14 19.43
CA GLY A 354 -22.48 -13.86 20.70
C GLY A 354 -22.76 -12.97 21.90
N PRO A 355 -23.22 -13.55 23.03
CA PRO A 355 -23.40 -12.80 24.27
C PRO A 355 -22.05 -12.39 24.86
N VAL A 356 -21.92 -11.13 25.24
CA VAL A 356 -20.70 -10.57 25.82
C VAL A 356 -20.62 -10.88 27.31
N HIS A 357 -19.46 -11.43 27.74
CA HIS A 357 -19.16 -11.70 29.11
C HIS A 357 -17.95 -10.89 29.60
N TRP A 358 -18.12 -10.09 30.65
CA TRP A 358 -17.02 -9.37 31.30
C TRP A 358 -16.17 -10.35 32.14
N THR A 359 -14.92 -10.57 31.74
CA THR A 359 -14.02 -11.54 32.34
C THR A 359 -13.45 -11.15 33.73
N GLY A 360 -13.70 -9.91 34.15
CA GLY A 360 -13.24 -9.39 35.44
C GLY A 360 -11.86 -8.73 35.44
N GLY A 361 -11.10 -8.78 34.28
CA GLY A 361 -9.73 -8.31 34.30
C GLY A 361 -9.13 -8.05 32.94
N GLU A 362 -7.79 -8.01 32.89
CA GLU A 362 -7.03 -7.78 31.68
C GLU A 362 -6.90 -9.02 30.78
N GLY A 363 -7.10 -10.22 31.31
CA GLY A 363 -6.96 -11.47 30.58
C GLY A 363 -5.52 -11.90 30.31
N CYS A 364 -4.55 -11.41 31.07
CA CYS A 364 -3.13 -11.71 30.87
C CYS A 364 -2.76 -13.16 31.25
N THR A 365 -3.57 -13.80 32.06
CA THR A 365 -3.51 -15.24 32.39
C THR A 365 -4.92 -15.82 32.40
N THR A 366 -5.04 -17.13 32.18
CA THR A 366 -6.35 -17.81 32.32
C THR A 366 -6.94 -17.71 33.72
N GLY A 367 -6.12 -17.48 34.75
CA GLY A 367 -6.56 -17.31 36.14
C GLY A 367 -7.16 -15.95 36.47
N GLU A 368 -7.10 -14.98 35.54
CA GLU A 368 -7.75 -13.68 35.68
C GLU A 368 -9.20 -13.69 35.17
N PHE A 369 -9.60 -14.75 34.47
CA PHE A 369 -10.99 -14.94 34.07
C PHE A 369 -11.77 -15.51 35.26
N ASP A 370 -12.94 -14.98 35.51
CA ASP A 370 -13.80 -15.45 36.62
C ASP A 370 -14.35 -16.85 36.35
N ARG A 371 -14.45 -17.26 35.08
CA ARG A 371 -14.89 -18.60 34.65
C ARG A 371 -14.44 -18.90 33.22
N ALA A 372 -14.55 -20.16 32.79
CA ALA A 372 -14.53 -20.55 31.38
C ALA A 372 -15.82 -20.11 30.65
N ALA A 373 -15.76 -20.05 29.34
CA ALA A 373 -16.88 -19.62 28.50
C ALA A 373 -18.07 -20.61 28.56
N ASN A 374 -19.28 -20.08 28.47
CA ASN A 374 -20.41 -20.84 27.94
C ASN A 374 -20.36 -20.86 26.39
N PRO A 375 -21.05 -21.80 25.74
CA PRO A 375 -21.03 -21.88 24.27
C PRO A 375 -21.44 -20.58 23.59
N GLY A 376 -20.59 -20.09 22.67
CA GLY A 376 -20.84 -18.89 21.86
C GLY A 376 -20.57 -17.55 22.57
N GLU A 377 -20.08 -17.56 23.83
CA GLU A 377 -19.75 -16.32 24.52
C GLU A 377 -18.51 -15.62 23.98
N VAL A 378 -18.54 -14.29 24.05
CA VAL A 378 -17.47 -13.36 23.67
C VAL A 378 -16.85 -12.78 24.94
N ALA A 379 -15.52 -12.92 25.09
CA ALA A 379 -14.81 -12.38 26.25
C ALA A 379 -14.62 -10.88 26.13
N LEU A 380 -15.11 -10.09 27.07
CA LEU A 380 -14.74 -8.67 27.21
C LEU A 380 -13.61 -8.55 28.21
N MET A 381 -12.51 -7.95 27.81
CA MET A 381 -11.31 -7.73 28.62
C MET A 381 -10.90 -6.27 28.63
N GLN A 382 -10.13 -5.86 29.63
CA GLN A 382 -9.54 -4.52 29.69
C GLN A 382 -8.18 -4.49 28.99
N ARG A 383 -7.87 -3.44 28.24
CA ARG A 383 -6.49 -3.12 27.84
C ARG A 383 -5.61 -2.99 29.09
N GLY A 384 -4.34 -3.42 28.99
CA GLY A 384 -3.45 -3.37 30.16
C GLY A 384 -2.01 -3.73 29.83
N THR A 385 -1.42 -4.64 30.59
CA THR A 385 0.03 -4.82 30.67
C THR A 385 0.61 -5.91 29.76
N CYS A 386 -0.21 -6.82 29.25
CA CYS A 386 0.23 -7.90 28.35
C CYS A 386 -0.21 -7.67 26.89
N PHE A 387 0.42 -8.40 25.98
CA PHE A 387 0.11 -8.33 24.56
C PHE A 387 -1.34 -8.73 24.25
N PHE A 388 -1.89 -8.18 23.18
CA PHE A 388 -3.25 -8.50 22.73
C PHE A 388 -3.38 -9.98 22.34
N SER A 389 -2.38 -10.54 21.66
CA SER A 389 -2.34 -11.98 21.33
C SER A 389 -2.34 -12.88 22.58
N THR A 390 -1.67 -12.49 23.67
CA THR A 390 -1.74 -13.23 24.94
C THR A 390 -3.16 -13.26 25.52
N LYS A 391 -3.88 -12.12 25.46
CA LYS A 391 -5.28 -12.05 25.92
C LYS A 391 -6.18 -12.94 25.05
N ALA A 392 -5.99 -12.88 23.74
CA ALA A 392 -6.71 -13.71 22.78
C ALA A 392 -6.49 -15.20 22.99
N ALA A 393 -5.22 -15.63 23.16
CA ALA A 393 -4.86 -17.01 23.43
C ALA A 393 -5.50 -17.54 24.73
N ASN A 394 -5.53 -16.73 25.79
CA ASN A 394 -6.17 -17.10 27.05
C ASN A 394 -7.70 -17.22 26.90
N ALA A 395 -8.35 -16.29 26.18
CA ALA A 395 -9.78 -16.38 25.90
C ALA A 395 -10.11 -17.64 25.07
N GLN A 396 -9.34 -17.88 24.00
CA GLN A 396 -9.47 -19.08 23.16
C GLN A 396 -9.27 -20.37 23.95
N ALA A 397 -8.27 -20.44 24.82
CA ALA A 397 -8.00 -21.60 25.66
C ALA A 397 -9.14 -21.89 26.66
N LEU A 398 -9.91 -20.86 27.05
CA LEU A 398 -11.06 -21.00 27.95
C LEU A 398 -12.38 -21.22 27.20
N GLY A 399 -12.33 -21.34 25.84
CA GLY A 399 -13.47 -21.72 24.99
C GLY A 399 -14.38 -20.57 24.58
N TYR A 400 -13.95 -19.32 24.70
CA TYR A 400 -14.68 -18.18 24.15
C TYR A 400 -14.69 -18.25 22.63
N ALA A 401 -15.81 -17.84 22.02
CA ALA A 401 -16.00 -17.85 20.58
C ALA A 401 -15.39 -16.64 19.87
N GLY A 402 -15.12 -15.56 20.62
CA GLY A 402 -14.48 -14.35 20.20
C GLY A 402 -14.04 -13.53 21.41
N PHE A 403 -13.38 -12.40 21.18
CA PHE A 403 -12.97 -11.52 22.27
C PHE A 403 -13.05 -10.04 21.90
N ILE A 404 -13.19 -9.20 22.91
CA ILE A 404 -13.18 -7.73 22.81
C ILE A 404 -12.17 -7.22 23.83
N VAL A 405 -11.33 -6.27 23.43
CA VAL A 405 -10.48 -5.52 24.34
C VAL A 405 -10.98 -4.08 24.42
N ALA A 406 -11.44 -3.66 25.59
CA ALA A 406 -11.81 -2.27 25.84
C ALA A 406 -10.60 -1.44 26.25
N ASN A 407 -10.48 -0.22 25.72
CA ASN A 407 -9.42 0.70 26.09
C ASN A 407 -9.55 1.10 27.58
N ASP A 408 -8.47 1.61 28.17
CA ASP A 408 -8.47 2.07 29.55
C ASP A 408 -8.87 3.55 29.68
N ALA A 409 -9.24 3.96 30.89
CA ALA A 409 -9.69 5.33 31.16
C ALA A 409 -8.63 6.41 30.87
N ALA A 410 -7.34 6.08 30.88
CA ALA A 410 -6.28 7.03 30.64
C ALA A 410 -6.12 7.35 29.15
N ARG A 411 -6.48 6.39 28.27
CA ARG A 411 -6.42 6.51 26.81
C ARG A 411 -7.78 6.85 26.18
N GLY A 412 -8.86 6.72 26.96
CA GLY A 412 -10.23 7.09 26.54
C GLY A 412 -10.76 6.24 25.38
N ASP A 413 -11.39 6.90 24.41
CA ASP A 413 -12.08 6.24 23.30
C ASP A 413 -11.23 6.11 22.04
N ALA A 414 -9.95 6.46 22.09
CA ALA A 414 -9.04 6.26 20.97
C ALA A 414 -8.94 4.78 20.60
N LEU A 415 -9.21 4.45 19.33
CA LEU A 415 -9.09 3.10 18.80
C LEU A 415 -7.65 2.79 18.43
N VAL A 416 -7.31 1.52 18.39
CA VAL A 416 -6.02 1.01 17.89
C VAL A 416 -6.26 -0.34 17.22
N THR A 417 -5.60 -0.57 16.09
CA THR A 417 -5.50 -1.93 15.53
C THR A 417 -4.63 -2.79 16.43
N MET A 418 -5.18 -3.90 16.90
CA MET A 418 -4.45 -4.81 17.78
C MET A 418 -3.43 -5.60 16.99
N SER A 419 -2.14 -5.44 17.29
CA SER A 419 -1.05 -6.25 16.72
C SER A 419 -0.71 -7.46 17.58
N ALA A 420 -0.18 -8.52 16.95
CA ALA A 420 0.37 -9.66 17.65
C ALA A 420 1.66 -9.26 18.40
N GLY A 421 1.87 -9.85 19.58
CA GLY A 421 3.12 -9.71 20.34
C GLY A 421 3.73 -11.06 20.69
N THR A 422 3.10 -12.15 20.24
CA THR A 422 3.52 -13.55 20.47
C THR A 422 3.19 -14.37 19.21
N ASP A 423 3.80 -15.55 19.09
CA ASP A 423 3.57 -16.50 18.01
C ASP A 423 2.32 -17.38 18.20
N ASP A 424 1.40 -16.98 19.07
CA ASP A 424 0.17 -17.74 19.34
C ASP A 424 -0.76 -17.70 18.13
N VAL A 425 -1.22 -18.86 17.66
CA VAL A 425 -2.20 -18.95 16.56
C VAL A 425 -3.61 -18.68 17.11
N ILE A 426 -4.19 -17.58 16.71
CA ILE A 426 -5.54 -17.17 17.10
C ILE A 426 -6.52 -17.53 15.98
N THR A 427 -7.58 -18.25 16.34
CA THR A 427 -8.62 -18.74 15.42
C THR A 427 -10.02 -18.20 15.73
N ILE A 428 -10.13 -17.30 16.71
CA ILE A 428 -11.35 -16.62 17.10
C ILE A 428 -11.28 -15.14 16.73
N PRO A 429 -12.37 -14.51 16.25
CA PRO A 429 -12.39 -13.07 15.92
C PRO A 429 -12.16 -12.21 17.16
N GLY A 430 -11.53 -11.07 16.97
CA GLY A 430 -11.22 -10.15 18.05
C GLY A 430 -11.41 -8.70 17.67
N PHE A 431 -11.89 -7.90 18.61
CA PHE A 431 -12.24 -6.50 18.41
C PHE A 431 -11.63 -5.61 19.47
N PHE A 432 -11.32 -4.37 19.10
CA PHE A 432 -10.91 -3.34 20.03
C PHE A 432 -11.96 -2.22 20.06
N VAL A 433 -12.34 -1.78 21.24
CA VAL A 433 -13.34 -0.72 21.44
C VAL A 433 -12.80 0.36 22.39
N GLY A 434 -13.36 1.57 22.28
CA GLY A 434 -13.07 2.66 23.20
C GLY A 434 -13.47 2.34 24.64
N PHE A 435 -12.95 3.13 25.59
CA PHE A 435 -13.24 2.99 27.01
C PHE A 435 -14.74 3.10 27.32
N SER A 436 -15.41 4.12 26.75
CA SER A 436 -16.84 4.36 26.99
C SER A 436 -17.71 3.20 26.50
N THR A 437 -17.39 2.64 25.33
CA THR A 437 -18.06 1.46 24.78
C THR A 437 -17.85 0.25 25.68
N GLY A 438 -16.63 0.03 26.16
CA GLY A 438 -16.30 -1.04 27.10
C GLY A 438 -17.10 -0.93 28.41
N GLU A 439 -17.28 0.25 28.97
CA GLU A 439 -18.07 0.47 30.19
C GLU A 439 -19.59 0.22 29.95
N ILE A 440 -20.11 0.58 28.76
CA ILE A 440 -21.49 0.26 28.37
C ILE A 440 -21.68 -1.27 28.32
N MET A 441 -20.74 -1.99 27.70
CA MET A 441 -20.80 -3.45 27.62
C MET A 441 -20.70 -4.13 28.97
N LYS A 442 -19.82 -3.65 29.87
CA LYS A 442 -19.72 -4.14 31.24
C LYS A 442 -21.01 -3.93 32.03
N ALA A 443 -21.66 -2.77 31.86
CA ALA A 443 -22.92 -2.45 32.53
C ALA A 443 -24.10 -3.28 32.02
N ASN A 444 -24.01 -3.79 30.79
CA ASN A 444 -25.02 -4.60 30.12
C ASN A 444 -24.49 -6.02 29.81
N GLU A 445 -23.79 -6.62 30.76
CA GLU A 445 -23.23 -7.96 30.62
C GLU A 445 -24.31 -8.98 30.19
N GLY A 446 -23.97 -9.82 29.21
CA GLY A 446 -24.89 -10.75 28.56
C GLY A 446 -25.62 -10.16 27.36
N GLY A 447 -25.46 -8.86 27.08
CA GLY A 447 -25.90 -8.24 25.83
C GLY A 447 -25.23 -8.89 24.63
N THR A 448 -25.87 -8.79 23.46
CA THR A 448 -25.44 -9.48 22.26
C THR A 448 -24.55 -8.60 21.40
N LEU A 449 -23.32 -9.05 21.13
CA LEU A 449 -22.50 -8.54 20.04
C LEU A 449 -23.04 -9.11 18.70
N PHE A 450 -23.16 -8.27 17.71
CA PHE A 450 -23.35 -8.63 16.31
C PHE A 450 -22.32 -7.86 15.47
N THR A 451 -21.67 -8.55 14.52
CA THR A 451 -20.75 -7.95 13.56
C THR A 451 -20.98 -8.57 12.20
N GLU A 452 -20.93 -7.75 11.18
CA GLU A 452 -20.99 -8.15 9.78
C GLU A 452 -19.75 -7.57 9.09
N GLY A 453 -18.99 -8.42 8.38
CA GLY A 453 -17.79 -8.02 7.64
C GLY A 453 -18.11 -7.91 6.14
N ILE A 454 -17.74 -6.81 5.55
CA ILE A 454 -17.82 -6.59 4.10
C ILE A 454 -16.40 -6.74 3.56
N PHE A 455 -16.23 -7.55 2.51
CA PHE A 455 -14.96 -7.69 1.84
C PHE A 455 -14.81 -6.61 0.77
N ASP A 456 -13.82 -5.77 0.93
CA ASP A 456 -13.55 -4.61 0.09
C ASP A 456 -12.43 -4.87 -0.94
N GLY A 457 -11.63 -5.90 -0.71
CA GLY A 457 -10.51 -6.25 -1.56
C GLY A 457 -9.18 -5.71 -1.05
N TYR A 458 -8.18 -5.78 -1.90
CA TYR A 458 -6.85 -5.18 -1.70
C TYR A 458 -6.73 -3.95 -2.61
N GLY A 459 -5.69 -3.13 -2.41
CA GLY A 459 -5.43 -1.96 -3.23
C GLY A 459 -5.20 -2.26 -4.73
N TYR A 460 -5.64 -1.39 -5.60
CA TYR A 460 -5.67 -1.54 -7.06
C TYR A 460 -5.25 -0.26 -7.80
N LEU A 461 -5.20 -0.32 -9.14
CA LEU A 461 -4.79 0.76 -10.03
C LEU A 461 -5.98 1.66 -10.37
N ARG A 462 -5.81 2.98 -10.24
CA ARG A 462 -6.78 4.02 -10.64
C ARG A 462 -6.23 4.86 -11.79
N LEU A 463 -7.10 5.26 -12.70
CA LEU A 463 -6.80 6.21 -13.76
C LEU A 463 -7.49 7.54 -13.47
N LEU A 464 -6.71 8.59 -13.30
CA LEU A 464 -7.21 9.93 -12.97
C LEU A 464 -7.08 10.87 -14.19
N ASP A 465 -8.11 11.66 -14.47
CA ASP A 465 -8.03 12.82 -15.35
C ASP A 465 -7.57 14.04 -14.54
N VAL A 466 -6.37 14.51 -14.82
CA VAL A 466 -5.75 15.67 -14.16
C VAL A 466 -5.62 16.88 -15.08
N SER A 467 -6.34 16.90 -16.20
CA SER A 467 -6.33 18.01 -17.17
C SER A 467 -6.75 19.34 -16.53
N ASP A 468 -7.57 19.31 -15.51
CA ASP A 468 -7.91 20.44 -14.63
C ASP A 468 -7.49 20.08 -13.20
N PRO A 469 -6.34 20.54 -12.72
CA PRO A 469 -5.88 20.24 -11.37
C PRO A 469 -6.83 20.65 -10.24
N GLY A 470 -7.71 21.63 -10.50
CA GLY A 470 -8.74 22.05 -9.54
C GLY A 470 -10.01 21.18 -9.57
N ASN A 471 -10.04 20.12 -10.40
CA ASN A 471 -11.16 19.18 -10.50
C ASN A 471 -10.65 17.84 -11.06
N ILE A 472 -9.84 17.15 -10.29
CA ILE A 472 -9.31 15.83 -10.63
C ILE A 472 -10.46 14.82 -10.56
N VAL A 473 -10.57 13.95 -11.57
CA VAL A 473 -11.67 12.98 -11.67
C VAL A 473 -11.09 11.59 -11.95
N GLU A 474 -11.47 10.61 -11.15
CA GLU A 474 -11.22 9.22 -11.47
C GLU A 474 -12.08 8.79 -12.65
N VAL A 475 -11.47 8.16 -13.66
CA VAL A 475 -12.14 7.82 -14.92
C VAL A 475 -12.26 6.32 -15.14
N ASP A 476 -11.37 5.51 -14.56
CA ASP A 476 -11.43 4.05 -14.59
C ASP A 476 -10.54 3.42 -13.51
N GLU A 477 -10.77 2.14 -13.22
CA GLU A 477 -10.06 1.34 -12.23
C GLU A 477 -9.72 -0.03 -12.79
N PHE A 478 -8.63 -0.62 -12.29
CA PHE A 478 -8.22 -1.98 -12.65
C PHE A 478 -7.70 -2.74 -11.44
N ALA A 479 -8.16 -3.98 -11.29
CA ALA A 479 -7.64 -4.94 -10.33
C ALA A 479 -7.54 -6.35 -10.95
N THR A 480 -6.66 -7.19 -10.40
CA THR A 480 -6.60 -8.61 -10.74
C THR A 480 -7.69 -9.40 -10.01
N GLU A 481 -8.02 -10.62 -10.50
CA GLU A 481 -8.99 -11.48 -9.81
C GLU A 481 -8.57 -11.81 -8.36
N GLY A 482 -7.25 -11.85 -8.08
CA GLY A 482 -6.71 -12.17 -6.77
C GLY A 482 -7.01 -11.10 -5.71
N VAL A 483 -7.16 -9.84 -6.12
CA VAL A 483 -7.48 -8.71 -5.24
C VAL A 483 -8.80 -8.94 -4.50
N PHE A 484 -9.83 -9.43 -5.19
CA PHE A 484 -11.16 -9.67 -4.64
C PHE A 484 -11.44 -11.15 -4.30
N ALA A 485 -10.42 -11.99 -4.20
CA ALA A 485 -10.61 -13.39 -3.87
C ALA A 485 -11.13 -13.57 -2.45
N ASN A 486 -12.33 -14.11 -2.29
CA ASN A 486 -12.93 -14.38 -0.99
C ASN A 486 -13.27 -15.88 -0.85
N PRO A 487 -12.66 -16.65 0.09
CA PRO A 487 -11.66 -16.17 1.06
C PRO A 487 -10.35 -15.73 0.38
N PRO A 488 -9.60 -14.81 1.00
CA PRO A 488 -8.34 -14.34 0.45
C PRO A 488 -7.36 -15.46 0.13
N ILE A 489 -6.70 -15.38 -1.01
CA ILE A 489 -5.66 -16.32 -1.40
C ILE A 489 -4.35 -15.91 -0.70
N PRO A 490 -3.47 -16.85 -0.32
CA PRO A 490 -2.19 -16.52 0.30
C PRO A 490 -1.30 -15.61 -0.56
N GLY A 491 -0.55 -14.74 0.10
CA GLY A 491 0.35 -13.74 -0.49
C GLY A 491 -0.28 -12.36 -0.53
N ASP A 492 0.55 -11.33 -0.62
CA ASP A 492 0.11 -9.94 -0.75
C ASP A 492 -0.49 -9.74 -2.13
N ARG A 493 -1.76 -9.35 -2.21
CA ARG A 493 -2.53 -9.25 -3.46
C ARG A 493 -2.74 -7.82 -3.93
N THR A 494 -2.19 -6.87 -3.22
CA THR A 494 -2.21 -5.45 -3.57
C THR A 494 -1.21 -5.14 -4.69
N MET A 495 -1.42 -4.03 -5.40
CA MET A 495 -0.39 -3.51 -6.28
C MET A 495 0.69 -2.75 -5.47
N HIS A 496 1.84 -2.47 -6.10
CA HIS A 496 2.91 -1.68 -5.52
C HIS A 496 3.29 -0.50 -6.43
N ASN A 497 4.14 -0.69 -7.41
CA ASN A 497 4.63 0.39 -8.27
C ASN A 497 4.07 0.32 -9.70
N VAL A 498 3.98 1.48 -10.34
CA VAL A 498 3.62 1.63 -11.75
C VAL A 498 4.62 2.56 -12.45
N VAL A 499 4.92 2.25 -13.71
CA VAL A 499 5.58 3.16 -14.64
C VAL A 499 4.80 3.20 -15.95
N VAL A 500 4.89 4.31 -16.67
CA VAL A 500 4.12 4.56 -17.90
C VAL A 500 5.07 4.79 -19.06
N ASP A 501 4.76 4.28 -20.25
CA ASP A 501 5.51 4.59 -21.46
C ASP A 501 5.06 5.93 -22.10
N ASP A 502 5.71 6.31 -23.22
CA ASP A 502 5.33 7.49 -24.01
C ASP A 502 3.99 7.31 -24.77
N GLY A 503 3.40 6.10 -24.70
CA GLY A 503 2.13 5.75 -25.32
C GLY A 503 0.97 5.71 -24.33
N THR A 504 0.32 4.55 -24.27
CA THR A 504 -0.86 4.32 -23.43
C THR A 504 -0.72 3.07 -22.56
N ARG A 505 0.51 2.65 -22.22
CA ARG A 505 0.74 1.46 -21.42
C ARG A 505 1.33 1.76 -20.07
N ALA A 506 0.76 1.14 -19.07
CA ALA A 506 1.25 1.08 -17.71
C ALA A 506 1.86 -0.30 -17.44
N TYR A 507 3.01 -0.33 -16.78
CA TYR A 507 3.74 -1.51 -16.35
C TYR A 507 3.75 -1.51 -14.83
N ILE A 508 3.27 -2.60 -14.22
CA ILE A 508 2.89 -2.61 -12.81
C ILE A 508 3.55 -3.80 -12.13
N SER A 509 4.19 -3.56 -11.00
CA SER A 509 4.56 -4.60 -10.04
C SER A 509 3.40 -4.82 -9.07
N TRP A 510 2.95 -6.07 -8.93
CA TRP A 510 1.75 -6.40 -8.18
C TRP A 510 2.00 -7.59 -7.24
N TYR A 511 2.94 -7.45 -6.36
CA TYR A 511 3.35 -8.47 -5.39
C TYR A 511 3.10 -9.91 -5.85
N ALA A 512 2.26 -10.66 -5.15
CA ALA A 512 1.94 -12.05 -5.47
C ALA A 512 1.15 -12.24 -6.78
N GLU A 513 0.55 -11.18 -7.31
CA GLU A 513 -0.09 -11.19 -8.63
C GLU A 513 0.90 -10.99 -9.78
N GLY A 514 2.18 -10.74 -9.49
CA GLY A 514 3.26 -10.70 -10.47
C GLY A 514 3.43 -9.36 -11.17
N MET A 515 3.87 -9.40 -12.43
CA MET A 515 3.98 -8.23 -13.31
C MET A 515 2.75 -8.12 -14.19
N ARG A 516 2.21 -6.90 -14.32
CA ARG A 516 1.04 -6.63 -15.17
C ARG A 516 1.38 -5.54 -16.18
N VAL A 517 0.80 -5.63 -17.37
CA VAL A 517 0.82 -4.56 -18.37
C VAL A 517 -0.61 -4.22 -18.71
N VAL A 518 -0.97 -2.97 -18.52
CA VAL A 518 -2.32 -2.46 -18.72
C VAL A 518 -2.29 -1.35 -19.76
N ASP A 519 -3.16 -1.43 -20.77
CA ASP A 519 -3.39 -0.34 -21.72
C ASP A 519 -4.48 0.57 -21.17
N PHE A 520 -4.26 1.89 -21.21
CA PHE A 520 -5.21 2.91 -20.74
C PHE A 520 -5.71 3.84 -21.86
N ALA A 521 -5.68 3.34 -23.10
CA ALA A 521 -6.25 4.08 -24.24
C ALA A 521 -7.75 4.34 -24.05
N GLU A 522 -8.19 5.52 -24.50
CA GLU A 522 -9.61 5.93 -24.43
C GLU A 522 -10.20 5.92 -23.00
N ASP A 523 -9.35 6.19 -22.00
CA ASP A 523 -9.72 6.21 -20.58
C ASP A 523 -10.33 4.89 -20.10
N ASN A 524 -9.79 3.75 -20.57
CA ASN A 524 -10.23 2.41 -20.19
C ASN A 524 -9.02 1.52 -19.91
N LEU A 525 -8.95 0.98 -18.72
CA LEU A 525 -7.88 0.11 -18.26
C LEU A 525 -8.11 -1.34 -18.70
N THR A 526 -7.21 -1.87 -19.52
CA THR A 526 -7.32 -3.25 -20.02
C THR A 526 -5.99 -3.97 -19.91
N GLU A 527 -5.93 -5.10 -19.21
CA GLU A 527 -4.72 -5.92 -19.18
C GLU A 527 -4.40 -6.49 -20.55
N VAL A 528 -3.16 -6.27 -21.00
CA VAL A 528 -2.66 -6.74 -22.30
C VAL A 528 -1.57 -7.80 -22.17
N ALA A 529 -0.88 -7.89 -21.05
CA ALA A 529 0.07 -8.96 -20.74
C ALA A 529 0.29 -9.10 -19.23
N HIS A 530 0.77 -10.26 -18.80
CA HIS A 530 1.14 -10.51 -17.41
C HIS A 530 2.28 -11.51 -17.28
N PHE A 531 2.88 -11.59 -16.10
CA PHE A 531 3.79 -12.68 -15.68
C PHE A 531 3.57 -12.98 -14.20
N VAL A 532 3.43 -14.27 -13.89
CA VAL A 532 3.37 -14.77 -12.51
C VAL A 532 4.34 -15.93 -12.38
N ASP A 533 5.32 -15.84 -11.49
CA ASP A 533 6.19 -16.97 -11.19
C ASP A 533 5.41 -18.01 -10.37
N THR A 534 5.06 -19.10 -11.03
CA THR A 534 4.32 -20.22 -10.41
C THR A 534 5.23 -21.26 -9.76
N VAL A 535 6.55 -21.12 -9.87
CA VAL A 535 7.54 -22.06 -9.35
C VAL A 535 8.01 -21.65 -7.96
N ASP A 536 8.52 -20.42 -7.84
CA ASP A 536 9.07 -19.89 -6.59
C ASP A 536 8.09 -18.91 -5.90
N GLY A 537 6.99 -18.55 -6.59
CA GLY A 537 6.01 -17.56 -6.18
C GLY A 537 6.45 -16.13 -6.56
N SER A 538 5.49 -15.30 -6.95
CA SER A 538 5.74 -13.89 -7.22
C SER A 538 5.65 -13.06 -5.94
N ASN A 539 6.51 -12.04 -5.84
CA ASN A 539 6.46 -10.98 -4.84
C ASN A 539 7.13 -9.71 -5.40
N PHE A 540 6.56 -9.18 -6.51
CA PHE A 540 7.16 -8.04 -7.22
C PHE A 540 6.91 -6.73 -6.51
N TRP A 541 8.00 -6.04 -6.17
CA TRP A 541 8.01 -4.73 -5.51
C TRP A 541 8.20 -3.59 -6.51
N GLY A 542 9.34 -3.52 -7.18
CA GLY A 542 9.70 -2.45 -8.09
C GLY A 542 9.44 -2.81 -9.55
N VAL A 543 9.19 -1.78 -10.34
CA VAL A 543 9.11 -1.86 -11.81
C VAL A 543 9.79 -0.65 -12.43
N TYR A 544 10.56 -0.88 -13.48
CA TYR A 544 11.20 0.18 -14.27
C TYR A 544 11.14 -0.13 -15.76
N LEU A 545 10.77 0.85 -16.57
CA LEU A 545 10.79 0.74 -18.02
C LEU A 545 12.11 1.31 -18.55
N HIS A 546 12.97 0.44 -19.06
CA HIS A 546 14.34 0.77 -19.44
C HIS A 546 14.56 0.83 -20.95
N SER A 547 14.88 2.01 -21.47
CA SER A 547 15.39 2.18 -22.83
C SER A 547 16.86 1.77 -22.89
N HIS A 548 17.12 0.53 -23.31
CA HIS A 548 18.44 -0.05 -23.31
C HIS A 548 19.30 0.44 -24.50
N PRO A 549 20.65 0.58 -24.33
CA PRO A 549 21.55 1.00 -25.42
C PRO A 549 21.56 0.11 -26.66
N ASN A 550 21.07 -1.13 -26.58
CA ASN A 550 20.90 -2.00 -27.74
C ASN A 550 19.74 -1.58 -28.67
N GLY A 551 18.96 -0.56 -28.29
CA GLY A 551 17.83 -0.02 -29.05
C GLY A 551 16.47 -0.63 -28.72
N ASN A 552 16.40 -1.59 -27.79
CA ASN A 552 15.16 -2.16 -27.28
C ASN A 552 14.76 -1.50 -25.95
N THR A 553 13.48 -1.58 -25.62
CA THR A 553 12.97 -1.25 -24.30
C THR A 553 12.63 -2.54 -23.56
N TYR A 554 13.02 -2.62 -22.30
CA TYR A 554 12.75 -3.75 -21.43
C TYR A 554 12.00 -3.32 -20.18
N ILE A 555 11.18 -4.22 -19.65
CA ILE A 555 10.58 -4.10 -18.32
C ILE A 555 11.56 -4.76 -17.34
N LEU A 556 11.98 -4.02 -16.33
CA LEU A 556 12.74 -4.54 -15.21
C LEU A 556 11.81 -4.66 -14.01
N GLY A 557 11.74 -5.85 -13.43
CA GLY A 557 10.98 -6.10 -12.21
C GLY A 557 11.91 -6.56 -11.09
N SER A 558 11.79 -5.96 -9.90
CA SER A 558 12.44 -6.48 -8.70
C SER A 558 11.45 -7.33 -7.92
N ASP A 559 11.70 -8.62 -7.85
CA ASP A 559 10.96 -9.51 -6.96
C ASP A 559 11.69 -9.61 -5.63
N ARG A 560 10.98 -9.41 -4.53
CA ARG A 560 11.53 -9.32 -3.17
C ARG A 560 12.36 -10.54 -2.77
N SER A 561 12.02 -11.72 -3.29
CA SER A 561 12.59 -13.00 -2.91
C SER A 561 13.48 -13.61 -3.98
N THR A 562 13.13 -13.42 -5.26
CA THR A 562 13.76 -14.16 -6.36
C THR A 562 14.79 -13.35 -7.13
N GLY A 563 14.72 -12.02 -7.17
CA GLY A 563 15.76 -11.22 -7.79
C GLY A 563 15.30 -10.22 -8.85
N LEU A 564 16.21 -9.89 -9.77
CA LEU A 564 15.95 -9.03 -10.92
C LEU A 564 15.41 -9.85 -12.08
N TRP A 565 14.24 -9.50 -12.57
CA TRP A 565 13.64 -10.04 -13.77
C TRP A 565 13.67 -9.02 -14.90
N ILE A 566 13.94 -9.49 -16.12
CA ILE A 566 13.98 -8.67 -17.34
C ILE A 566 13.01 -9.26 -18.35
N PHE A 567 12.08 -8.45 -18.82
CA PHE A 567 11.06 -8.87 -19.79
C PHE A 567 11.11 -8.02 -21.05
N ASP A 568 10.69 -8.61 -22.19
CA ASP A 568 10.36 -7.82 -23.38
C ASP A 568 9.08 -6.99 -23.13
N THR A 569 9.00 -5.81 -23.74
CA THR A 569 7.74 -5.05 -23.82
C THR A 569 6.80 -5.71 -24.84
N PRO A 570 5.51 -5.93 -24.52
CA PRO A 570 4.54 -6.57 -25.40
C PRO A 570 4.12 -5.72 -26.60
#